data_fd52e710d7664c69b9a7b2686658753b
#
_entry.id   fd52e710d7664c69b9a7b2686658753b
#
_cell.length_a   1.000
_cell.length_b   1.000
_cell.length_c   1.000
_cell.angle_alpha   90.00
_cell.angle_beta   90.00
_cell.angle_gamma   90.00
#
_symmetry.space_group_name_H-M   'P 1'
#
loop_
_entity.id
_entity.type
_entity.pdbx_description
1 polymer ?
#
loop_
_entity_poly.entity_id
_entity_poly.type
_entity_poly.pdbx_seq_one_letter_code
_entity_poly.pdbx_strand_id
1 'polypeptide(L)'
;MAAVRRSILHATAAVLSAGTQLFGSTGLAHADDLPPGCTTADTTGVMSGISAAMAAYLFSHPDVNAFFTGLQGQPKAAVRDQTEAYLNANPDVRADLEAIRAPSRDFRDRCNLPQRALILADSL
;
A
#
# COMPACT_ATOMS: atom_id res chain seq x y z
N MET A 1 28.49 -71.03 -14.26
CA MET A 1 27.65 -70.04 -13.57
C MET A 1 28.12 -68.69 -14.01
N ALA A 2 27.36 -68.03 -14.89
CA ALA A 2 27.75 -66.77 -15.53
C ALA A 2 27.27 -65.60 -14.67
N ALA A 3 28.21 -64.77 -14.23
CA ALA A 3 27.90 -63.52 -13.56
C ALA A 3 27.67 -62.44 -14.60
N VAL A 4 26.42 -61.97 -14.67
CA VAL A 4 26.04 -60.88 -15.54
C VAL A 4 26.41 -59.58 -14.83
N ARG A 5 27.43 -58.87 -15.29
CA ARG A 5 27.74 -57.49 -14.91
C ARG A 5 26.78 -56.55 -15.60
N ARG A 6 25.86 -55.93 -14.86
CA ARG A 6 25.05 -54.82 -15.35
C ARG A 6 25.85 -53.52 -15.20
N SER A 7 26.30 -53.03 -16.32
CA SER A 7 26.86 -51.67 -16.39
C SER A 7 25.70 -50.67 -16.28
N ILE A 8 25.70 -49.89 -15.20
CA ILE A 8 24.77 -48.78 -15.03
C ILE A 8 25.42 -47.57 -15.70
N LEU A 9 24.90 -47.23 -16.86
CA LEU A 9 25.20 -45.98 -17.55
C LEU A 9 24.53 -44.83 -16.77
N HIS A 10 25.31 -44.04 -16.12
CA HIS A 10 24.83 -42.79 -15.52
C HIS A 10 24.70 -41.76 -16.65
N ALA A 11 23.51 -41.56 -17.14
CA ALA A 11 23.17 -40.45 -17.99
C ALA A 11 23.01 -39.21 -17.08
N THR A 12 24.01 -38.37 -17.04
CA THR A 12 23.90 -37.03 -16.45
C THR A 12 23.13 -36.17 -17.43
N ALA A 13 21.85 -36.02 -17.19
CA ALA A 13 21.03 -35.02 -17.85
C ALA A 13 21.41 -33.65 -17.30
N ALA A 14 22.22 -32.91 -18.04
CA ALA A 14 22.40 -31.49 -17.79
C ALA A 14 21.08 -30.78 -18.13
N VAL A 15 20.31 -30.46 -17.12
CA VAL A 15 19.17 -29.57 -17.25
C VAL A 15 19.73 -28.16 -17.41
N LEU A 16 19.86 -27.73 -18.64
CA LEU A 16 19.99 -26.31 -18.97
C LEU A 16 18.65 -25.65 -18.65
N SER A 17 18.51 -25.18 -17.43
CA SER A 17 17.45 -24.23 -17.09
C SER A 17 17.80 -22.92 -17.76
N ALA A 18 17.35 -22.77 -19.00
CA ALA A 18 17.20 -21.46 -19.62
C ALA A 18 16.11 -20.73 -18.82
N GLY A 19 16.51 -20.10 -17.75
CA GLY A 19 15.67 -19.13 -17.05
C GLY A 19 15.45 -17.97 -18.00
N THR A 20 14.37 -18.03 -18.75
CA THR A 20 13.82 -16.89 -19.46
C THR A 20 13.42 -15.88 -18.40
N GLN A 21 14.32 -14.96 -18.10
CA GLN A 21 13.97 -13.76 -17.35
C GLN A 21 13.13 -12.89 -18.26
N LEU A 22 11.84 -13.20 -18.34
CA LEU A 22 10.81 -12.42 -19.03
C LEU A 22 10.35 -11.21 -18.21
N PHE A 23 11.10 -10.86 -17.18
CA PHE A 23 10.97 -9.54 -16.58
C PHE A 23 11.87 -8.59 -17.36
N GLY A 24 11.38 -8.23 -18.55
CA GLY A 24 11.88 -7.06 -19.22
C GLY A 24 11.84 -5.92 -18.21
N SER A 25 12.90 -5.16 -18.15
CA SER A 25 13.04 -3.94 -17.37
C SER A 25 11.99 -2.92 -17.78
N THR A 26 10.73 -3.16 -17.35
CA THR A 26 9.69 -2.17 -17.39
C THR A 26 9.90 -1.27 -16.19
N GLY A 27 10.79 -0.25 -16.30
CA GLY A 27 10.78 0.97 -15.53
C GLY A 27 10.37 0.94 -14.06
N LEU A 28 10.46 -0.20 -13.36
CA LEU A 28 10.29 -0.27 -11.93
C LEU A 28 11.55 0.34 -11.31
N ALA A 29 11.40 1.50 -10.65
CA ALA A 29 12.47 2.08 -9.87
C ALA A 29 12.98 1.02 -8.90
N HIS A 30 14.28 0.69 -8.98
CA HIS A 30 14.92 -0.16 -7.99
C HIS A 30 14.90 0.56 -6.64
N ALA A 31 14.83 -0.19 -5.53
CA ALA A 31 14.83 0.40 -4.18
C ALA A 31 16.06 1.32 -3.95
N ASP A 32 17.16 1.04 -4.63
CA ASP A 32 18.40 1.83 -4.58
C ASP A 32 18.30 3.19 -5.32
N ASP A 33 17.31 3.36 -6.20
CA ASP A 33 17.05 4.60 -6.94
C ASP A 33 16.09 5.54 -6.22
N LEU A 34 15.51 5.11 -5.11
CA LEU A 34 14.58 5.91 -4.33
C LEU A 34 15.34 6.88 -3.40
N PRO A 35 14.81 8.09 -3.17
CA PRO A 35 15.32 8.96 -2.14
C PRO A 35 15.33 8.25 -0.76
N PRO A 36 16.26 8.59 0.13
CA PRO A 36 16.27 8.03 1.48
C PRO A 36 14.95 8.23 2.21
N GLY A 37 14.44 7.19 2.87
CA GLY A 37 13.18 7.23 3.59
C GLY A 37 11.93 7.18 2.68
N CYS A 38 12.05 6.63 1.47
CA CYS A 38 10.95 6.53 0.50
C CYS A 38 10.64 5.08 0.11
N THR A 39 10.98 4.13 0.96
CA THR A 39 10.69 2.71 0.76
C THR A 39 9.22 2.38 1.08
N THR A 40 8.78 1.19 0.70
CA THR A 40 7.46 0.68 1.10
C THR A 40 7.30 0.61 2.61
N ALA A 41 8.37 0.29 3.35
CA ALA A 41 8.36 0.29 4.81
C ALA A 41 8.11 1.70 5.37
N ASP A 42 8.73 2.72 4.77
CA ASP A 42 8.51 4.11 5.15
C ASP A 42 7.07 4.55 4.88
N THR A 43 6.52 4.21 3.71
CA THR A 43 5.10 4.45 3.39
C THR A 43 4.18 3.81 4.42
N THR A 44 4.43 2.54 4.76
CA THR A 44 3.64 1.80 5.75
C THR A 44 3.73 2.45 7.13
N GLY A 45 4.91 2.92 7.52
CA GLY A 45 5.12 3.65 8.76
C GLY A 45 4.31 4.95 8.84
N VAL A 46 4.32 5.74 7.75
CA VAL A 46 3.52 6.97 7.66
C VAL A 46 2.03 6.67 7.77
N MET A 47 1.53 5.66 7.03
CA MET A 47 0.12 5.27 7.07
C MET A 47 -0.29 4.75 8.45
N SER A 48 0.58 4.02 9.12
CA SER A 48 0.37 3.54 10.50
C SER A 48 0.20 4.70 11.48
N GLY A 49 1.06 5.72 11.39
CA GLY A 49 0.97 6.92 12.19
C GLY A 49 -0.34 7.70 11.94
N ILE A 50 -0.74 7.85 10.69
CA ILE A 50 -2.00 8.49 10.32
C ILE A 50 -3.19 7.71 10.88
N SER A 51 -3.18 6.39 10.77
CA SER A 51 -4.26 5.54 11.29
C SER A 51 -4.38 5.67 12.82
N ALA A 52 -3.26 5.69 13.53
CA ALA A 52 -3.26 5.89 14.97
C ALA A 52 -3.80 7.28 15.38
N ALA A 53 -3.38 8.33 14.68
CA ALA A 53 -3.86 9.69 14.92
C ALA A 53 -5.36 9.83 14.61
N MET A 54 -5.81 9.20 13.51
CA MET A 54 -7.23 9.18 13.14
C MET A 54 -8.07 8.45 14.21
N ALA A 55 -7.61 7.31 14.71
CA ALA A 55 -8.29 6.58 15.77
C ALA A 55 -8.42 7.42 17.04
N ALA A 56 -7.33 8.07 17.47
CA ALA A 56 -7.34 8.96 18.64
C ALA A 56 -8.32 10.13 18.47
N TYR A 57 -8.35 10.73 17.27
CA TYR A 57 -9.28 11.80 16.94
C TYR A 57 -10.73 11.34 17.03
N LEU A 58 -11.07 10.22 16.38
CA LEU A 58 -12.43 9.67 16.37
C LEU A 58 -12.91 9.27 17.77
N PHE A 59 -12.03 8.72 18.60
CA PHE A 59 -12.40 8.42 20.01
C PHE A 59 -12.66 9.67 20.84
N SER A 60 -12.01 10.78 20.54
CA SER A 60 -12.26 12.06 21.22
C SER A 60 -13.42 12.87 20.64
N HIS A 61 -13.93 12.48 19.46
CA HIS A 61 -15.02 13.12 18.74
C HIS A 61 -16.11 12.11 18.40
N PRO A 62 -16.95 11.70 19.38
CA PRO A 62 -17.91 10.60 19.20
C PRO A 62 -18.99 10.88 18.14
N ASP A 63 -19.34 12.13 17.89
CA ASP A 63 -20.26 12.55 16.84
C ASP A 63 -19.66 12.34 15.44
N VAL A 64 -18.39 12.70 15.24
CA VAL A 64 -17.66 12.44 14.01
C VAL A 64 -17.48 10.95 13.79
N ASN A 65 -17.14 10.22 14.85
CA ASN A 65 -17.01 8.77 14.80
C ASN A 65 -18.32 8.09 14.41
N ALA A 66 -19.46 8.53 14.99
CA ALA A 66 -20.79 8.01 14.66
C ALA A 66 -21.14 8.24 13.19
N PHE A 67 -20.83 9.43 12.65
CA PHE A 67 -21.05 9.73 11.24
C PHE A 67 -20.29 8.76 10.35
N PHE A 68 -18.96 8.62 10.51
CA PHE A 68 -18.17 7.71 9.67
C PHE A 68 -18.51 6.24 9.88
N THR A 69 -18.89 5.84 11.07
CA THR A 69 -19.39 4.48 11.34
C THR A 69 -20.67 4.20 10.57
N GLY A 70 -21.57 5.17 10.44
CA GLY A 70 -22.79 5.05 9.66
C GLY A 70 -22.60 4.88 8.15
N LEU A 71 -21.41 5.22 7.64
CA LEU A 71 -21.07 5.03 6.23
C LEU A 71 -20.58 3.60 5.90
N GLN A 72 -20.30 2.78 6.90
CA GLN A 72 -19.80 1.42 6.69
C GLN A 72 -20.82 0.59 5.91
N GLY A 73 -20.32 -0.14 4.90
CA GLY A 73 -21.15 -0.99 4.04
C GLY A 73 -21.92 -0.26 2.94
N GLN A 74 -21.82 1.07 2.85
CA GLN A 74 -22.43 1.84 1.77
C GLN A 74 -21.59 1.79 0.47
N PRO A 75 -22.22 2.01 -0.71
CA PRO A 75 -21.48 2.13 -1.97
C PRO A 75 -20.46 3.27 -1.93
N LYS A 76 -19.29 3.09 -2.53
CA LYS A 76 -18.20 4.09 -2.51
C LYS A 76 -18.61 5.49 -2.98
N ALA A 77 -19.49 5.59 -3.98
CA ALA A 77 -20.00 6.87 -4.45
C ALA A 77 -20.82 7.59 -3.36
N ALA A 78 -21.70 6.86 -2.68
CA ALA A 78 -22.51 7.41 -1.60
C ALA A 78 -21.65 7.83 -0.40
N VAL A 79 -20.64 7.03 -0.04
CA VAL A 79 -19.67 7.37 1.02
C VAL A 79 -18.94 8.69 0.69
N ARG A 80 -18.46 8.82 -0.54
CA ARG A 80 -17.76 10.04 -0.98
C ARG A 80 -18.68 11.27 -0.89
N ASP A 81 -19.88 11.18 -1.46
CA ASP A 81 -20.80 12.32 -1.55
C ASP A 81 -21.28 12.75 -0.16
N GLN A 82 -21.60 11.80 0.72
CA GLN A 82 -21.99 12.07 2.12
C GLN A 82 -20.83 12.65 2.93
N THR A 83 -19.60 12.12 2.75
CA THR A 83 -18.41 12.64 3.42
C THR A 83 -18.15 14.08 2.99
N GLU A 84 -18.23 14.37 1.70
CA GLU A 84 -18.02 15.74 1.20
C GLU A 84 -19.07 16.71 1.77
N ALA A 85 -20.35 16.34 1.75
CA ALA A 85 -21.41 17.15 2.31
C ALA A 85 -21.20 17.40 3.81
N TYR A 86 -20.83 16.37 4.58
CA TYR A 86 -20.57 16.47 6.02
C TYR A 86 -19.40 17.40 6.30
N LEU A 87 -18.29 17.25 5.60
CA LEU A 87 -17.10 18.07 5.78
C LEU A 87 -17.30 19.52 5.34
N ASN A 88 -18.15 19.77 4.35
CA ASN A 88 -18.57 21.13 3.96
C ASN A 88 -19.41 21.81 5.06
N ALA A 89 -20.23 21.05 5.76
CA ALA A 89 -21.03 21.53 6.88
C ALA A 89 -20.21 21.65 8.19
N ASN A 90 -19.06 20.99 8.27
CA ASN A 90 -18.20 20.94 9.47
C ASN A 90 -16.75 21.30 9.13
N PRO A 91 -16.45 22.59 8.86
CA PRO A 91 -15.12 23.00 8.37
C PRO A 91 -14.00 22.74 9.39
N ASP A 92 -14.27 22.77 10.68
CA ASP A 92 -13.30 22.48 11.73
C ASP A 92 -12.89 20.99 11.68
N VAL A 93 -13.87 20.08 11.53
CA VAL A 93 -13.62 18.66 11.34
C VAL A 93 -12.78 18.42 10.08
N ARG A 94 -13.10 19.12 8.99
CA ARG A 94 -12.31 19.05 7.75
C ARG A 94 -10.86 19.43 8.02
N ALA A 95 -10.63 20.56 8.69
CA ALA A 95 -9.27 21.04 8.98
C ALA A 95 -8.48 20.04 9.85
N ASP A 96 -9.11 19.46 10.85
CA ASP A 96 -8.49 18.45 11.73
C ASP A 96 -8.12 17.19 10.94
N LEU A 97 -9.03 16.66 10.11
CA LEU A 97 -8.75 15.49 9.30
C LEU A 97 -7.67 15.74 8.24
N GLU A 98 -7.62 16.94 7.67
CA GLU A 98 -6.57 17.35 6.76
C GLU A 98 -5.20 17.44 7.46
N ALA A 99 -5.16 17.95 8.68
CA ALA A 99 -3.94 18.01 9.50
C ALA A 99 -3.44 16.59 9.83
N ILE A 100 -4.32 15.68 10.22
CA ILE A 100 -3.98 14.27 10.48
C ILE A 100 -3.38 13.61 9.23
N ARG A 101 -3.87 13.95 8.03
CA ARG A 101 -3.41 13.40 6.75
C ARG A 101 -2.19 14.11 6.16
N ALA A 102 -1.78 15.24 6.71
CA ALA A 102 -0.65 16.02 6.20
C ALA A 102 0.63 15.17 5.99
N PRO A 103 1.02 14.25 6.92
CA PRO A 103 2.22 13.44 6.75
C PRO A 103 2.22 12.60 5.45
N SER A 104 1.07 12.18 4.95
CA SER A 104 1.01 11.44 3.68
C SER A 104 1.24 12.32 2.46
N ARG A 105 0.81 13.59 2.50
CA ARG A 105 1.11 14.58 1.45
C ARG A 105 2.59 14.90 1.44
N ASP A 106 3.15 15.22 2.60
CA ASP A 106 4.57 15.54 2.76
C ASP A 106 5.48 14.38 2.31
N PHE A 107 5.06 13.14 2.61
CA PHE A 107 5.76 11.94 2.14
C PHE A 107 5.74 11.82 0.60
N ARG A 108 4.57 12.02 -0.03
CA ARG A 108 4.46 11.99 -1.49
C ARG A 108 5.33 13.05 -2.16
N ASP A 109 5.28 14.26 -1.64
CA ASP A 109 6.03 15.39 -2.19
C ASP A 109 7.55 15.14 -2.07
N ARG A 110 8.01 14.69 -0.91
CA ARG A 110 9.42 14.36 -0.67
C ARG A 110 9.90 13.18 -1.53
N CYS A 111 9.05 12.18 -1.72
CA CYS A 111 9.38 10.97 -2.45
C CYS A 111 9.00 11.04 -3.95
N ASN A 112 8.51 12.18 -4.41
CA ASN A 112 8.07 12.39 -5.79
C ASN A 112 7.11 11.28 -6.29
N LEU A 113 6.19 10.86 -5.41
CA LEU A 113 5.23 9.79 -5.71
C LEU A 113 3.96 10.37 -6.32
N PRO A 114 3.47 9.83 -7.46
CA PRO A 114 2.19 10.23 -8.02
C PRO A 114 1.05 9.87 -7.05
N GLN A 115 0.01 10.69 -7.04
CA GLN A 115 -1.15 10.50 -6.15
C GLN A 115 -1.76 9.08 -6.24
N ARG A 116 -1.64 8.43 -7.39
CA ARG A 116 -2.13 7.05 -7.63
C ARG A 116 -1.33 5.98 -6.90
N ALA A 117 -0.09 6.24 -6.49
CA ALA A 117 0.74 5.26 -5.80
C ALA A 117 0.21 4.92 -4.38
N LEU A 118 -0.66 5.75 -3.82
CA LEU A 118 -1.27 5.54 -2.51
C LEU A 118 -2.68 4.91 -2.57
N ILE A 119 -3.22 4.68 -3.78
CA ILE A 119 -4.56 4.06 -3.95
C ILE A 119 -4.59 2.62 -3.40
N LEU A 120 -3.45 1.94 -3.33
CA LEU A 120 -3.36 0.62 -2.70
C LEU A 120 -3.63 0.66 -1.19
N ALA A 121 -3.36 1.79 -0.54
CA ALA A 121 -3.67 1.99 0.87
C ALA A 121 -5.17 2.32 1.11
N ASP A 122 -5.85 2.87 0.11
CA ASP A 122 -7.28 3.16 0.17
C ASP A 122 -8.16 1.94 -0.18
N SER A 123 -7.55 0.84 -0.62
CA SER A 123 -8.23 -0.38 -1.07
C SER A 123 -8.06 -1.58 -0.13
N LEU A 124 -7.31 -1.41 0.97
CA LEU A 124 -7.16 -2.38 2.05
C LEU A 124 -8.01 -1.98 3.24
#